data_fd06c63f48dcd0efb95fb4208e2c3e54
#
_entry.id   fd06c63f48dcd0efb95fb4208e2c3e54
#
_cell.length_a   1.000
_cell.length_b   1.000
_cell.length_c   1.000
_cell.angle_alpha   90.00
_cell.angle_beta   90.00
_cell.angle_gamma   90.00
#
_symmetry.space_group_name_H-M   'P 1'
#
loop_
_entity.id
_entity.type
_entity.pdbx_description
1 polymer ?
#
loop_
_entity_poly.entity_id
_entity_poly.type
_entity_poly.pdbx_seq_one_letter_code
_entity_poly.pdbx_strand_id
1 'polypeptide(L)'
;MKWFRKKDGPAAAAPVQLRETGRHPFGLLGGYVPLRSGETRLYRAVREAVPVVDAAIYKLIRMTGGVTAACEDKTAERALGEFLRTVPAGRGQCGLGAFLDGYLDSLLTCGQAIGEIVPAAGNRDIAAVLWGRVEDIEIREGDNPLAFTICGPDERGRMGPLPYQDLLLFTPLNPEADSPYGVSLLRGLPFLTDILMKIYHTIGVNWERCGSLRFAVTCRDGGNGQAAERSRMLAGEWSRAMQDTKSGSVRDFVAVGDVDIRVIGADAPILDSEVPVRQILEQVVAKTGIPPFMLGLSWSSTERMSSQQADLLTTEITAIRRTLTPVVERICRLWLRMHGYTCGFAVQWEDINLQDEVEDARAALYLEQARKLRIENDAAERAAGYGRREA
;
A
#
# COMPACT_ATOMS: atom_id res chain seq x y z
N MET A 1 38.26 -71.17 6.16
CA MET A 1 37.31 -70.36 5.40
C MET A 1 37.30 -68.97 5.99
N LYS A 2 37.90 -67.96 5.30
CA LYS A 2 37.99 -66.61 5.73
C LYS A 2 36.83 -65.83 5.06
N TRP A 3 35.90 -65.30 5.87
CA TRP A 3 34.84 -64.46 5.40
C TRP A 3 35.40 -63.04 5.19
N PHE A 4 35.35 -62.53 3.97
CA PHE A 4 35.62 -61.15 3.62
C PHE A 4 34.44 -60.29 4.08
N ARG A 5 34.65 -59.50 5.09
CA ARG A 5 33.76 -58.38 5.42
C ARG A 5 33.96 -57.28 4.37
N LYS A 6 32.93 -57.07 3.55
CA LYS A 6 32.86 -55.91 2.67
C LYS A 6 32.79 -54.65 3.54
N LYS A 7 33.79 -53.76 3.44
CA LYS A 7 33.71 -52.44 4.02
C LYS A 7 32.64 -51.67 3.25
N ASP A 8 31.56 -51.29 3.90
CA ASP A 8 30.60 -50.36 3.38
C ASP A 8 31.34 -48.99 3.31
N GLY A 9 31.53 -48.47 2.09
CA GLY A 9 32.01 -47.14 1.86
C GLY A 9 30.97 -46.12 2.39
N PRO A 10 31.39 -44.89 2.73
CA PRO A 10 30.47 -43.88 3.18
C PRO A 10 29.36 -43.74 2.12
N ALA A 11 28.12 -43.90 2.56
CA ALA A 11 26.96 -43.63 1.73
C ALA A 11 27.08 -42.21 1.17
N ALA A 12 27.14 -42.10 -0.16
CA ALA A 12 27.07 -40.81 -0.81
C ALA A 12 25.82 -40.13 -0.28
N ALA A 13 26.01 -39.01 0.40
CA ALA A 13 24.90 -38.18 0.83
C ALA A 13 24.12 -37.81 -0.43
N ALA A 14 22.92 -38.37 -0.58
CA ALA A 14 22.01 -37.94 -1.62
C ALA A 14 21.81 -36.43 -1.43
N PRO A 15 21.87 -35.59 -2.49
CA PRO A 15 21.59 -34.19 -2.35
C PRO A 15 20.16 -34.08 -1.81
N VAL A 16 20.05 -33.65 -0.57
CA VAL A 16 18.76 -33.29 0.01
C VAL A 16 18.28 -32.11 -0.82
N GLN A 17 17.42 -32.35 -1.79
CA GLN A 17 16.65 -31.29 -2.40
C GLN A 17 15.78 -30.73 -1.28
N LEU A 18 16.21 -29.61 -0.71
CA LEU A 18 15.38 -28.72 0.08
C LEU A 18 14.35 -28.06 -0.86
N ARG A 19 13.52 -28.89 -1.50
CA ARG A 19 12.24 -28.45 -2.01
C ARG A 19 11.31 -28.40 -0.81
N GLU A 20 11.31 -27.29 -0.13
CA GLU A 20 10.13 -26.87 0.64
C GLU A 20 9.01 -26.61 -0.37
N THR A 21 8.35 -27.69 -0.79
CA THR A 21 7.23 -27.66 -1.74
C THR A 21 6.02 -26.90 -1.18
N GLY A 22 6.05 -26.45 0.08
CA GLY A 22 5.01 -25.68 0.73
C GLY A 22 5.18 -24.16 0.68
N ARG A 23 6.33 -23.65 0.19
CA ARG A 23 6.60 -22.20 0.17
C ARG A 23 6.75 -21.61 -1.22
N HIS A 24 6.52 -22.35 -2.28
CA HIS A 24 6.51 -21.79 -3.62
C HIS A 24 5.24 -20.93 -3.78
N PRO A 25 5.36 -19.65 -4.21
CA PRO A 25 4.20 -18.76 -4.34
C PRO A 25 3.08 -19.36 -5.20
N PHE A 26 3.42 -20.15 -6.21
CA PHE A 26 2.44 -20.86 -7.04
C PHE A 26 1.82 -22.10 -6.36
N GLY A 27 2.46 -22.71 -5.38
CA GLY A 27 1.87 -23.77 -4.55
C GLY A 27 0.83 -23.24 -3.55
N LEU A 28 0.95 -21.96 -3.17
CA LEU A 28 0.01 -21.25 -2.31
C LEU A 28 -1.26 -20.81 -3.06
N LEU A 29 -1.24 -20.72 -4.39
CA LEU A 29 -2.41 -20.33 -5.18
C LEU A 29 -3.56 -21.34 -5.13
N GLY A 30 -3.26 -22.60 -4.85
CA GLY A 30 -4.27 -23.68 -4.78
C GLY A 30 -4.81 -23.98 -3.38
N GLY A 31 -4.28 -23.38 -2.34
CA GLY A 31 -4.63 -23.68 -0.93
C GLY A 31 -4.50 -22.49 -0.02
N TYR A 32 -4.57 -21.27 -0.57
CA TYR A 32 -4.46 -20.04 0.21
C TYR A 32 -5.72 -19.86 1.08
N VAL A 33 -5.59 -20.17 2.34
CA VAL A 33 -6.54 -19.77 3.37
C VAL A 33 -5.97 -18.53 4.05
N PRO A 34 -6.66 -17.36 4.02
CA PRO A 34 -6.20 -16.16 4.70
C PRO A 34 -5.93 -16.46 6.18
N LEU A 35 -4.70 -16.25 6.63
CA LEU A 35 -4.34 -16.33 8.04
C LEU A 35 -4.78 -15.03 8.72
N ARG A 36 -5.96 -15.05 9.28
CA ARG A 36 -6.77 -13.89 9.74
C ARG A 36 -6.01 -12.80 10.50
N SER A 37 -5.10 -13.14 11.40
CA SER A 37 -4.34 -12.14 12.17
C SER A 37 -2.89 -11.95 11.68
N GLY A 38 -2.28 -12.98 11.11
CA GLY A 38 -0.91 -12.93 10.63
C GLY A 38 -0.74 -12.07 9.39
N GLU A 39 -1.71 -12.10 8.48
CA GLU A 39 -1.68 -11.32 7.24
C GLU A 39 -1.80 -9.82 7.48
N THR A 40 -2.66 -9.41 8.38
CA THR A 40 -2.84 -7.99 8.72
C THR A 40 -1.54 -7.37 9.22
N ARG A 41 -0.81 -8.09 10.09
CA ARG A 41 0.51 -7.67 10.56
C ARG A 41 1.53 -7.62 9.43
N LEU A 42 1.48 -8.59 8.51
CA LEU A 42 2.36 -8.63 7.35
C LEU A 42 2.10 -7.43 6.42
N TYR A 43 0.85 -7.09 6.14
CA TYR A 43 0.51 -5.93 5.30
C TYR A 43 0.95 -4.61 5.94
N ARG A 44 0.82 -4.45 7.25
CA ARG A 44 1.34 -3.28 7.96
C ARG A 44 2.87 -3.21 7.88
N ALA A 45 3.56 -4.35 8.06
CA ALA A 45 5.02 -4.41 7.91
C ALA A 45 5.49 -4.10 6.48
N VAL A 46 4.75 -4.52 5.46
CA VAL A 46 5.03 -4.17 4.06
C VAL A 46 4.92 -2.65 3.85
N ARG A 47 3.91 -2.00 4.39
CA ARG A 47 3.77 -0.54 4.31
C ARG A 47 4.93 0.18 5.01
N GLU A 48 5.30 -0.27 6.20
CA GLU A 48 6.41 0.32 6.96
C GLU A 48 7.76 0.14 6.25
N ALA A 49 7.99 -1.03 5.64
CA ALA A 49 9.25 -1.37 4.98
C ALA A 49 9.39 -0.79 3.57
N VAL A 50 8.29 -0.55 2.85
CA VAL A 50 8.28 -0.18 1.43
C VAL A 50 7.54 1.14 1.22
N PRO A 51 8.26 2.28 1.22
CA PRO A 51 7.65 3.61 1.19
C PRO A 51 6.70 3.87 0.02
N VAL A 52 6.95 3.28 -1.15
CA VAL A 52 6.09 3.45 -2.33
C VAL A 52 4.71 2.82 -2.11
N VAL A 53 4.64 1.71 -1.37
CA VAL A 53 3.36 1.05 -1.03
C VAL A 53 2.59 1.90 -0.03
N ASP A 54 3.27 2.43 0.98
CA ASP A 54 2.65 3.31 1.98
C ASP A 54 2.14 4.61 1.34
N ALA A 55 2.95 5.23 0.48
CA ALA A 55 2.56 6.42 -0.27
C ALA A 55 1.32 6.17 -1.14
N ALA A 56 1.20 4.98 -1.74
CA ALA A 56 0.04 4.60 -2.54
C ALA A 56 -1.24 4.58 -1.69
N ILE A 57 -1.21 3.92 -0.52
CA ILE A 57 -2.36 3.88 0.38
C ILE A 57 -2.75 5.29 0.84
N TYR A 58 -1.79 6.11 1.29
CA TYR A 58 -2.09 7.49 1.71
C TYR A 58 -2.65 8.36 0.59
N LYS A 59 -2.22 8.17 -0.64
CA LYS A 59 -2.78 8.90 -1.79
C LYS A 59 -4.24 8.52 -2.04
N LEU A 60 -4.57 7.22 -2.01
CA LEU A 60 -5.96 6.77 -2.15
C LEU A 60 -6.86 7.36 -1.05
N ILE A 61 -6.39 7.35 0.20
CA ILE A 61 -7.13 7.92 1.32
C ILE A 61 -7.41 9.41 1.08
N ARG A 62 -6.38 10.20 0.77
CA ARG A 62 -6.51 11.64 0.57
C ARG A 62 -7.37 12.01 -0.63
N MET A 63 -7.28 11.24 -1.71
CA MET A 63 -8.09 11.47 -2.92
C MET A 63 -9.54 11.03 -2.77
N THR A 64 -9.87 10.23 -1.76
CA THR A 64 -11.26 9.92 -1.45
C THR A 64 -12.03 11.18 -1.08
N GLY A 65 -11.37 12.20 -0.52
CA GLY A 65 -11.91 13.54 -0.29
C GLY A 65 -12.94 13.63 0.82
N GLY A 66 -13.50 14.81 0.98
CA GLY A 66 -14.52 15.12 1.96
C GLY A 66 -15.90 14.59 1.56
N VAL A 67 -16.76 14.46 2.58
CA VAL A 67 -18.14 14.02 2.43
C VAL A 67 -19.08 14.95 3.17
N THR A 68 -20.21 15.28 2.53
CA THR A 68 -21.30 16.06 3.10
C THR A 68 -22.62 15.33 2.94
N ALA A 69 -23.66 15.80 3.59
CA ALA A 69 -25.00 15.27 3.43
C ALA A 69 -25.96 16.42 3.13
N ALA A 70 -26.65 16.35 2.00
CA ALA A 70 -27.73 17.25 1.65
C ALA A 70 -29.05 16.69 2.19
N CYS A 71 -29.84 17.53 2.87
CA CYS A 71 -31.14 17.17 3.42
C CYS A 71 -32.24 18.02 2.75
N GLU A 72 -33.45 17.47 2.68
CA GLU A 72 -34.64 18.20 2.24
C GLU A 72 -34.95 19.37 3.18
N ASP A 73 -34.75 19.19 4.48
CA ASP A 73 -34.85 20.24 5.49
C ASP A 73 -33.50 20.95 5.67
N LYS A 74 -33.46 22.24 5.38
CA LYS A 74 -32.24 23.06 5.50
C LYS A 74 -31.76 23.24 6.93
N THR A 75 -32.65 23.13 7.93
CA THR A 75 -32.28 23.19 9.35
C THR A 75 -31.55 21.90 9.74
N ALA A 76 -32.09 20.74 9.34
CA ALA A 76 -31.45 19.46 9.53
C ALA A 76 -30.09 19.39 8.81
N GLU A 77 -30.02 19.88 7.56
CA GLU A 77 -28.77 19.90 6.77
C GLU A 77 -27.66 20.67 7.47
N ARG A 78 -27.98 21.88 7.98
CA ARG A 78 -27.00 22.71 8.71
C ARG A 78 -26.53 22.03 9.99
N ALA A 79 -27.46 21.51 10.79
CA ALA A 79 -27.15 20.85 12.05
C ALA A 79 -26.35 19.56 11.83
N LEU A 80 -26.73 18.74 10.84
CA LEU A 80 -25.99 17.53 10.45
C LEU A 80 -24.58 17.90 9.93
N GLY A 81 -24.46 18.93 9.11
CA GLY A 81 -23.16 19.39 8.61
C GLY A 81 -22.22 19.87 9.73
N GLU A 82 -22.76 20.49 10.79
CA GLU A 82 -21.98 20.84 11.97
C GLU A 82 -21.54 19.60 12.74
N PHE A 83 -22.43 18.65 12.98
CA PHE A 83 -22.10 17.34 13.58
C PHE A 83 -21.00 16.62 12.80
N LEU A 84 -21.11 16.51 11.48
CA LEU A 84 -20.12 15.82 10.63
C LEU A 84 -18.73 16.47 10.70
N ARG A 85 -18.65 17.80 10.95
CA ARG A 85 -17.38 18.51 11.11
C ARG A 85 -16.77 18.39 12.51
N THR A 86 -17.59 18.19 13.53
CA THR A 86 -17.17 18.33 14.95
C THR A 86 -17.17 17.03 15.73
N VAL A 87 -17.83 15.97 15.25
CA VAL A 87 -17.92 14.69 15.96
C VAL A 87 -16.52 14.16 16.33
N PRO A 88 -16.27 13.81 17.60
CA PRO A 88 -15.02 13.18 17.99
C PRO A 88 -14.81 11.86 17.26
N ALA A 89 -13.63 11.71 16.62
CA ALA A 89 -13.30 10.55 15.80
C ALA A 89 -12.11 9.75 16.33
N GLY A 90 -11.39 10.29 17.31
CA GLY A 90 -10.23 9.65 17.90
C GLY A 90 -9.57 10.54 18.95
N ARG A 91 -8.39 10.16 19.42
CA ARG A 91 -7.64 10.96 20.40
C ARG A 91 -7.11 12.23 19.71
N GLY A 92 -7.75 13.38 20.00
CA GLY A 92 -7.38 14.67 19.43
C GLY A 92 -7.80 14.86 17.96
N GLN A 93 -8.67 13.98 17.44
CA GLN A 93 -9.18 14.09 16.07
C GLN A 93 -10.69 14.29 16.08
N CYS A 94 -11.18 15.16 15.24
CA CYS A 94 -12.59 15.51 15.10
C CYS A 94 -13.00 15.49 13.62
N GLY A 95 -14.30 15.27 13.41
CA GLY A 95 -14.95 15.25 12.11
C GLY A 95 -15.01 13.86 11.48
N LEU A 96 -16.05 13.67 10.70
CA LEU A 96 -16.27 12.40 9.97
C LEU A 96 -15.12 12.09 9.01
N GLY A 97 -14.48 13.10 8.43
CA GLY A 97 -13.31 12.91 7.57
C GLY A 97 -12.18 12.17 8.29
N ALA A 98 -11.84 12.59 9.52
CA ALA A 98 -10.79 11.89 10.30
C ALA A 98 -11.16 10.44 10.63
N PHE A 99 -12.45 10.17 10.90
CA PHE A 99 -12.94 8.80 11.05
C PHE A 99 -12.77 8.01 9.75
N LEU A 100 -13.18 8.57 8.62
CA LEU A 100 -13.10 7.91 7.32
C LEU A 100 -11.67 7.64 6.89
N ASP A 101 -10.72 8.54 7.18
CA ASP A 101 -9.31 8.34 6.88
C ASP A 101 -8.75 7.10 7.60
N GLY A 102 -9.00 6.98 8.91
CA GLY A 102 -8.56 5.81 9.69
C GLY A 102 -9.32 4.52 9.34
N TYR A 103 -10.60 4.65 9.04
CA TYR A 103 -11.45 3.53 8.60
C TYR A 103 -11.00 3.00 7.23
N LEU A 104 -10.73 3.90 6.28
CA LEU A 104 -10.26 3.57 4.94
C LEU A 104 -8.83 3.04 4.95
N ASP A 105 -7.95 3.57 5.83
CA ASP A 105 -6.61 3.01 6.03
C ASP A 105 -6.68 1.53 6.39
N SER A 106 -7.55 1.19 7.34
CA SER A 106 -7.79 -0.19 7.74
C SER A 106 -8.39 -1.02 6.61
N LEU A 107 -9.37 -0.47 5.88
CA LEU A 107 -10.05 -1.14 4.78
C LEU A 107 -9.09 -1.51 3.65
N LEU A 108 -8.26 -0.58 3.20
CA LEU A 108 -7.32 -0.82 2.11
C LEU A 108 -6.16 -1.73 2.53
N THR A 109 -5.64 -1.53 3.75
CA THR A 109 -4.49 -2.28 4.25
C THR A 109 -4.85 -3.71 4.65
N CYS A 110 -5.97 -3.87 5.37
CA CYS A 110 -6.34 -5.15 5.97
C CYS A 110 -7.43 -5.89 5.18
N GLY A 111 -8.04 -5.22 4.19
CA GLY A 111 -9.17 -5.75 3.44
C GLY A 111 -10.50 -5.60 4.17
N GLN A 112 -10.50 -5.06 5.36
CA GLN A 112 -11.70 -4.85 6.18
C GLN A 112 -11.50 -3.71 7.15
N ALA A 113 -12.60 -3.09 7.54
CA ALA A 113 -12.60 -2.04 8.54
C ALA A 113 -13.73 -2.24 9.55
N ILE A 114 -13.47 -1.84 10.79
CA ILE A 114 -14.44 -1.81 11.86
C ILE A 114 -14.48 -0.42 12.47
N GLY A 115 -15.69 0.01 12.83
CA GLY A 115 -15.93 1.23 13.59
C GLY A 115 -17.05 1.04 14.60
N GLU A 116 -17.20 1.99 15.49
CA GLU A 116 -18.23 2.03 16.51
C GLU A 116 -18.82 3.43 16.59
N ILE A 117 -20.14 3.48 16.66
CA ILE A 117 -20.88 4.70 16.97
C ILE A 117 -21.13 4.71 18.47
N VAL A 118 -20.55 5.66 19.18
CA VAL A 118 -20.67 5.79 20.64
C VAL A 118 -21.80 6.77 20.96
N PRO A 119 -22.93 6.31 21.52
CA PRO A 119 -24.01 7.21 21.91
C PRO A 119 -23.62 8.05 23.14
N ALA A 120 -24.12 9.28 23.21
CA ALA A 120 -24.01 10.12 24.38
C ALA A 120 -24.89 9.62 25.53
N ALA A 121 -24.62 10.06 26.73
CA ALA A 121 -25.43 9.73 27.89
C ALA A 121 -26.89 10.13 27.66
N GLY A 122 -27.80 9.15 27.82
CA GLY A 122 -29.25 9.33 27.58
C GLY A 122 -29.67 9.09 26.11
N ASN A 123 -28.78 8.62 25.24
CA ASN A 123 -29.07 8.23 23.85
C ASN A 123 -29.76 9.33 23.01
N ARG A 124 -29.45 10.59 23.28
CA ARG A 124 -30.03 11.73 22.55
C ARG A 124 -29.11 12.30 21.48
N ASP A 125 -27.85 11.88 21.47
CA ASP A 125 -26.83 12.34 20.52
C ASP A 125 -25.75 11.26 20.34
N ILE A 126 -24.88 11.44 19.35
CA ILE A 126 -23.68 10.64 19.14
C ILE A 126 -22.51 11.35 19.79
N ALA A 127 -21.88 10.73 20.80
CA ALA A 127 -20.73 11.27 21.49
C ALA A 127 -19.44 11.16 20.70
N ALA A 128 -19.26 10.09 19.90
CA ALA A 128 -18.09 9.86 19.07
C ALA A 128 -18.39 8.81 17.99
N VAL A 129 -17.57 8.83 16.93
CA VAL A 129 -17.49 7.76 15.93
C VAL A 129 -16.04 7.32 15.86
N LEU A 130 -15.76 6.10 16.26
CA LEU A 130 -14.40 5.58 16.43
C LEU A 130 -14.12 4.47 15.43
N TRP A 131 -12.93 4.41 14.88
CA TRP A 131 -12.48 3.22 14.13
C TRP A 131 -11.70 2.29 15.08
N GLY A 132 -11.84 0.99 14.84
CA GLY A 132 -11.23 -0.06 15.65
C GLY A 132 -10.11 -0.79 14.94
N ARG A 133 -9.41 -1.62 15.68
CA ARG A 133 -8.37 -2.52 15.14
C ARG A 133 -9.01 -3.82 14.68
N VAL A 134 -8.83 -4.14 13.41
CA VAL A 134 -9.40 -5.37 12.83
C VAL A 134 -8.68 -6.64 13.28
N GLU A 135 -7.48 -6.51 13.83
CA GLU A 135 -6.71 -7.63 14.38
C GLU A 135 -7.34 -8.20 15.67
N ASP A 136 -8.11 -7.37 16.34
CA ASP A 136 -8.68 -7.68 17.65
C ASP A 136 -10.13 -8.21 17.54
N ILE A 137 -10.63 -8.43 16.31
CA ILE A 137 -12.00 -8.90 16.08
C ILE A 137 -12.07 -10.23 15.35
N GLU A 138 -13.15 -10.95 15.55
CA GLU A 138 -13.55 -12.16 14.84
C GLU A 138 -14.99 -12.01 14.36
N ILE A 139 -15.26 -12.37 13.11
CA ILE A 139 -16.62 -12.44 12.58
C ILE A 139 -17.10 -13.87 12.70
N ARG A 140 -18.20 -14.08 13.40
CA ARG A 140 -18.90 -15.37 13.47
C ARG A 140 -20.15 -15.30 12.60
N GLU A 141 -20.27 -16.25 11.73
CA GLU A 141 -21.46 -16.44 10.91
C GLU A 141 -22.62 -16.91 11.79
N GLY A 142 -23.81 -16.41 11.52
CA GLY A 142 -25.04 -16.83 12.16
C GLY A 142 -25.73 -17.96 11.37
N ASP A 143 -26.90 -18.37 11.83
CA ASP A 143 -27.72 -19.38 11.17
C ASP A 143 -28.23 -18.94 9.80
N ASN A 144 -28.23 -17.64 9.52
CA ASN A 144 -28.57 -17.03 8.24
C ASN A 144 -27.29 -16.54 7.56
N PRO A 145 -27.05 -16.84 6.27
CA PRO A 145 -25.88 -16.35 5.52
C PRO A 145 -25.70 -14.83 5.53
N LEU A 146 -26.78 -14.07 5.78
CA LEU A 146 -26.74 -12.61 5.88
C LEU A 146 -26.48 -12.10 7.31
N ALA A 147 -26.57 -13.00 8.31
CA ALA A 147 -26.38 -12.64 9.71
C ALA A 147 -24.96 -13.01 10.15
N PHE A 148 -24.30 -12.04 10.72
CA PHE A 148 -22.98 -12.25 11.33
C PHE A 148 -22.92 -11.52 12.68
N THR A 149 -22.06 -12.00 13.56
CA THR A 149 -21.81 -11.41 14.87
C THR A 149 -20.36 -11.00 14.97
N ILE A 150 -20.12 -9.75 15.32
CA ILE A 150 -18.77 -9.23 15.55
C ILE A 150 -18.38 -9.57 16.99
N CYS A 151 -17.30 -10.32 17.14
CA CYS A 151 -16.72 -10.71 18.40
C CYS A 151 -15.42 -9.97 18.65
N GLY A 152 -15.15 -9.63 19.89
CA GLY A 152 -13.92 -9.02 20.35
C GLY A 152 -13.45 -9.62 21.68
N PRO A 153 -12.24 -9.29 22.15
CA PRO A 153 -11.72 -9.74 23.42
C PRO A 153 -12.44 -9.05 24.58
N ASP A 154 -12.85 -9.83 25.57
CA ASP A 154 -13.32 -9.33 26.86
C ASP A 154 -12.13 -8.83 27.72
N GLU A 155 -12.39 -8.29 28.92
CA GLU A 155 -11.35 -7.85 29.86
C GLU A 155 -10.35 -8.96 30.23
N ARG A 156 -10.70 -10.21 30.05
CA ARG A 156 -9.87 -11.39 30.28
C ARG A 156 -9.22 -11.94 29.02
N GLY A 157 -9.37 -11.23 27.89
CA GLY A 157 -8.81 -11.63 26.60
C GLY A 157 -9.56 -12.78 25.90
N ARG A 158 -10.76 -13.15 26.33
CA ARG A 158 -11.57 -14.19 25.69
C ARG A 158 -12.44 -13.56 24.60
N MET A 159 -12.46 -14.17 23.43
CA MET A 159 -13.30 -13.73 22.31
C MET A 159 -14.76 -14.02 22.57
N GLY A 160 -15.57 -12.98 22.55
CA GLY A 160 -17.02 -13.04 22.74
C GLY A 160 -17.73 -11.98 21.91
N PRO A 161 -19.07 -12.11 21.72
CA PRO A 161 -19.85 -11.10 21.02
C PRO A 161 -19.67 -9.71 21.64
N LEU A 162 -19.37 -8.72 20.80
CA LEU A 162 -19.32 -7.33 21.25
C LEU A 162 -20.76 -6.85 21.58
N PRO A 163 -20.93 -5.99 22.59
CA PRO A 163 -22.24 -5.41 22.88
C PRO A 163 -22.69 -4.47 21.75
N TYR A 164 -23.98 -4.23 21.65
CA TYR A 164 -24.55 -3.24 20.74
C TYR A 164 -24.14 -3.41 19.26
N GLN A 165 -24.31 -4.62 18.73
CA GLN A 165 -24.00 -4.97 17.32
C GLN A 165 -24.54 -3.94 16.30
N ASP A 166 -25.68 -3.31 16.60
CA ASP A 166 -26.29 -2.27 15.79
C ASP A 166 -25.54 -0.94 15.75
N LEU A 167 -24.61 -0.73 16.65
CA LEU A 167 -23.74 0.46 16.68
C LEU A 167 -22.36 0.19 16.07
N LEU A 168 -22.09 -1.06 15.71
CA LEU A 168 -20.84 -1.44 15.06
C LEU A 168 -20.97 -1.25 13.55
N LEU A 169 -19.92 -0.68 12.99
CA LEU A 169 -19.75 -0.47 11.54
C LEU A 169 -18.72 -1.48 11.06
N PHE A 170 -19.08 -2.34 10.13
CA PHE A 170 -18.16 -3.31 9.54
C PHE A 170 -18.27 -3.28 8.02
N THR A 171 -17.14 -3.20 7.35
CA THR A 171 -17.06 -3.17 5.88
C THR A 171 -15.96 -4.10 5.41
N PRO A 172 -16.26 -5.16 4.65
CA PRO A 172 -15.29 -5.95 3.93
C PRO A 172 -15.00 -5.31 2.57
N LEU A 173 -13.74 -5.34 2.13
CA LEU A 173 -13.32 -4.91 0.79
C LEU A 173 -13.32 -6.12 -0.15
N ASN A 174 -14.12 -6.07 -1.21
CA ASN A 174 -14.19 -7.13 -2.23
C ASN A 174 -14.21 -8.55 -1.62
N PRO A 175 -15.20 -8.87 -0.75
CA PRO A 175 -15.27 -10.17 -0.10
C PRO A 175 -15.43 -11.29 -1.13
N GLU A 176 -14.82 -12.44 -0.88
CA GLU A 176 -15.08 -13.68 -1.64
C GLU A 176 -16.46 -14.23 -1.24
N ALA A 177 -17.11 -14.95 -2.16
CA ALA A 177 -18.53 -15.37 -1.99
C ALA A 177 -18.79 -16.17 -0.69
N ASP A 178 -17.79 -16.94 -0.26
CA ASP A 178 -17.90 -17.83 0.90
C ASP A 178 -17.16 -17.30 2.14
N SER A 179 -16.85 -15.99 2.18
CA SER A 179 -16.10 -15.41 3.28
C SER A 179 -16.72 -14.09 3.75
N PRO A 180 -16.99 -13.92 5.05
CA PRO A 180 -17.41 -12.63 5.60
C PRO A 180 -16.28 -11.60 5.63
N TYR A 181 -15.05 -12.03 5.36
CA TYR A 181 -13.87 -11.18 5.38
C TYR A 181 -13.57 -10.63 4.00
N GLY A 182 -13.13 -9.39 3.95
CA GLY A 182 -12.66 -8.77 2.72
C GLY A 182 -11.23 -9.14 2.37
N VAL A 183 -10.81 -8.74 1.19
CA VAL A 183 -9.49 -8.98 0.61
C VAL A 183 -8.68 -7.69 0.60
N SER A 184 -7.50 -7.70 1.23
CA SER A 184 -6.59 -6.55 1.25
C SER A 184 -6.18 -6.11 -0.16
N LEU A 185 -6.11 -4.79 -0.37
CA LEU A 185 -5.49 -4.23 -1.58
C LEU A 185 -4.03 -4.69 -1.74
N LEU A 186 -3.35 -4.98 -0.63
CA LEU A 186 -1.94 -5.39 -0.62
C LEU A 186 -1.73 -6.89 -0.85
N ARG A 187 -2.80 -7.67 -1.03
CA ARG A 187 -2.70 -9.11 -1.30
C ARG A 187 -1.83 -9.36 -2.54
N GLY A 188 -0.81 -10.19 -2.38
CA GLY A 188 0.18 -10.50 -3.42
C GLY A 188 1.44 -9.63 -3.38
N LEU A 189 1.42 -8.44 -2.78
CA LEU A 189 2.60 -7.58 -2.66
C LEU A 189 3.69 -8.11 -1.71
N PRO A 190 3.41 -8.82 -0.61
CA PRO A 190 4.46 -9.29 0.30
C PRO A 190 5.58 -10.06 -0.39
N PHE A 191 5.26 -10.92 -1.34
CA PHE A 191 6.25 -11.66 -2.13
C PHE A 191 7.12 -10.73 -3.00
N LEU A 192 6.49 -9.78 -3.68
CA LEU A 192 7.20 -8.83 -4.56
C LEU A 192 8.09 -7.89 -3.76
N THR A 193 7.60 -7.43 -2.61
CA THR A 193 8.34 -6.53 -1.73
C THR A 193 9.53 -7.23 -1.05
N ASP A 194 9.43 -8.52 -0.74
CA ASP A 194 10.56 -9.31 -0.25
C ASP A 194 11.69 -9.39 -1.30
N ILE A 195 11.36 -9.60 -2.56
CA ILE A 195 12.34 -9.56 -3.66
C ILE A 195 12.95 -8.17 -3.79
N LEU A 196 12.15 -7.11 -3.75
CA LEU A 196 12.61 -5.73 -3.82
C LEU A 196 13.60 -5.40 -2.70
N MET A 197 13.29 -5.79 -1.47
CA MET A 197 14.16 -5.57 -0.31
C MET A 197 15.48 -6.34 -0.44
N LYS A 198 15.46 -7.56 -0.98
CA LYS A 198 16.68 -8.32 -1.28
C LYS A 198 17.55 -7.65 -2.35
N ILE A 199 16.94 -7.07 -3.38
CA ILE A 199 17.64 -6.31 -4.41
C ILE A 199 18.30 -5.07 -3.78
N TYR A 200 17.57 -4.28 -2.99
CA TYR A 200 18.11 -3.10 -2.31
C TYR A 200 19.25 -3.46 -1.33
N HIS A 201 19.08 -4.54 -0.58
CA HIS A 201 20.14 -5.04 0.28
C HIS A 201 21.41 -5.40 -0.54
N THR A 202 21.24 -6.08 -1.66
CA THR A 202 22.35 -6.45 -2.55
C THR A 202 23.02 -5.21 -3.16
N ILE A 203 22.25 -4.21 -3.55
CA ILE A 203 22.76 -2.91 -4.01
C ILE A 203 23.62 -2.30 -2.89
N GLY A 204 23.10 -2.19 -1.66
CA GLY A 204 23.83 -1.65 -0.53
C GLY A 204 25.16 -2.37 -0.29
N VAL A 205 25.14 -3.70 -0.23
CA VAL A 205 26.36 -4.52 -0.07
C VAL A 205 27.36 -4.30 -1.21
N ASN A 206 26.87 -4.19 -2.45
CA ASN A 206 27.74 -3.95 -3.61
C ASN A 206 28.36 -2.54 -3.54
N TRP A 207 27.61 -1.52 -3.13
CA TRP A 207 28.11 -0.18 -2.94
C TRP A 207 29.20 -0.14 -1.84
N GLU A 208 29.00 -0.83 -0.71
CA GLU A 208 29.99 -0.96 0.34
C GLU A 208 31.26 -1.67 -0.16
N ARG A 209 31.09 -2.72 -0.99
CA ARG A 209 32.22 -3.43 -1.61
C ARG A 209 33.00 -2.57 -2.58
N CYS A 210 32.32 -1.82 -3.44
CA CYS A 210 32.95 -0.92 -4.42
C CYS A 210 33.58 0.30 -3.74
N GLY A 211 32.96 0.82 -2.68
CA GLY A 211 33.48 1.93 -1.89
C GLY A 211 34.67 1.53 -0.97
N SER A 212 34.78 0.26 -0.63
CA SER A 212 35.87 -0.28 0.17
C SER A 212 36.95 -0.85 -0.73
N LEU A 213 37.92 -0.04 -1.14
CA LEU A 213 39.05 -0.50 -1.90
C LEU A 213 39.79 -1.60 -1.11
N ARG A 214 39.81 -2.80 -1.66
CA ARG A 214 40.58 -3.93 -1.12
C ARG A 214 41.82 -4.13 -1.97
N PHE A 215 42.95 -4.28 -1.30
CA PHE A 215 44.21 -4.45 -1.99
C PHE A 215 44.76 -5.85 -1.68
N ALA A 216 45.21 -6.56 -2.70
CA ALA A 216 46.05 -7.73 -2.54
C ALA A 216 47.49 -7.28 -2.71
N VAL A 217 48.22 -7.38 -1.66
CA VAL A 217 49.67 -7.09 -1.67
C VAL A 217 50.41 -8.44 -1.72
N THR A 218 51.01 -8.74 -2.85
CA THR A 218 51.77 -9.98 -3.05
C THR A 218 53.27 -9.65 -3.05
N CYS A 219 54.02 -10.33 -2.19
CA CYS A 219 55.44 -10.25 -2.19
C CYS A 219 56.01 -11.51 -2.82
N ARG A 220 56.88 -11.38 -3.83
CA ARG A 220 57.62 -12.52 -4.40
C ARG A 220 58.76 -12.90 -3.48
N ASP A 221 58.92 -14.20 -3.26
CA ASP A 221 60.00 -14.74 -2.45
C ASP A 221 61.30 -14.67 -3.24
N GLY A 222 62.24 -13.83 -2.79
CA GLY A 222 63.58 -13.72 -3.39
C GLY A 222 64.54 -14.85 -2.97
N GLY A 223 64.05 -15.96 -2.43
CA GLY A 223 64.86 -17.14 -2.12
C GLY A 223 65.63 -17.07 -0.76
N ASN A 224 65.45 -16.02 0.03
CA ASN A 224 66.20 -15.80 1.29
C ASN A 224 65.45 -16.25 2.56
N GLY A 225 64.35 -16.98 2.46
CA GLY A 225 63.59 -17.48 3.61
C GLY A 225 62.93 -16.42 4.52
N GLN A 226 63.00 -15.14 4.18
CA GLN A 226 62.43 -14.02 4.97
C GLN A 226 61.11 -13.50 4.47
N ALA A 227 60.47 -14.22 3.52
CA ALA A 227 59.22 -13.82 2.90
C ALA A 227 58.06 -13.65 3.92
N ALA A 228 57.96 -14.55 4.91
CA ALA A 228 56.93 -14.49 5.94
C ALA A 228 57.07 -13.28 6.88
N GLU A 229 58.29 -12.88 7.19
CA GLU A 229 58.56 -11.74 8.07
C GLU A 229 58.32 -10.41 7.34
N ARG A 230 58.74 -10.31 6.08
CA ARG A 230 58.42 -9.17 5.19
C ARG A 230 56.91 -9.00 4.97
N SER A 231 56.16 -10.11 4.76
CA SER A 231 54.70 -10.06 4.62
C SER A 231 54.02 -9.54 5.87
N ARG A 232 54.47 -9.92 7.06
CA ARG A 232 53.97 -9.41 8.34
C ARG A 232 54.25 -7.93 8.54
N MET A 233 55.47 -7.47 8.21
CA MET A 233 55.82 -6.05 8.29
C MET A 233 54.96 -5.21 7.31
N LEU A 234 54.82 -5.64 6.06
CA LEU A 234 53.98 -4.99 5.07
C LEU A 234 52.50 -4.95 5.48
N ALA A 235 51.98 -6.06 6.02
CA ALA A 235 50.62 -6.10 6.54
C ALA A 235 50.41 -5.12 7.71
N GLY A 236 51.40 -4.96 8.58
CA GLY A 236 51.38 -4.00 9.68
C GLY A 236 51.37 -2.54 9.21
N GLU A 237 52.24 -2.19 8.28
CA GLU A 237 52.31 -0.84 7.70
C GLU A 237 51.05 -0.53 6.87
N TRP A 238 50.57 -1.51 6.10
CA TRP A 238 49.31 -1.38 5.34
C TRP A 238 48.11 -1.15 6.26
N SER A 239 48.00 -1.92 7.36
CA SER A 239 46.93 -1.76 8.34
C SER A 239 46.93 -0.36 8.97
N ARG A 240 48.11 0.20 9.27
CA ARG A 240 48.24 1.56 9.78
C ARG A 240 47.84 2.61 8.76
N ALA A 241 48.30 2.48 7.51
CA ALA A 241 47.91 3.39 6.43
C ALA A 241 46.40 3.39 6.17
N MET A 242 45.74 2.21 6.25
CA MET A 242 44.29 2.08 6.11
C MET A 242 43.49 2.65 7.29
N GLN A 243 44.02 2.56 8.51
CA GLN A 243 43.44 3.20 9.70
C GLN A 243 43.52 4.73 9.61
N ASP A 244 44.65 5.25 9.15
CA ASP A 244 44.84 6.68 8.93
C ASP A 244 43.93 7.23 7.86
N THR A 245 43.64 6.47 6.77
CA THR A 245 42.70 6.84 5.72
C THR A 245 41.27 6.90 6.25
N LYS A 246 40.86 6.01 7.16
CA LYS A 246 39.55 6.08 7.82
C LYS A 246 39.39 7.31 8.71
N SER A 247 40.48 7.83 9.24
CA SER A 247 40.48 9.08 10.04
C SER A 247 40.59 10.35 9.20
N GLY A 248 40.53 10.25 7.86
CA GLY A 248 40.58 11.38 6.93
C GLY A 248 41.98 11.82 6.52
N SER A 249 43.05 11.10 6.93
CA SER A 249 44.43 11.36 6.53
C SER A 249 44.86 10.36 5.44
N VAL A 250 45.10 10.85 4.23
CA VAL A 250 45.61 10.02 3.12
C VAL A 250 47.12 9.95 3.21
N ARG A 251 47.66 8.74 3.41
CA ARG A 251 49.11 8.49 3.34
C ARG A 251 49.42 7.60 2.15
N ASP A 252 50.40 8.01 1.37
CA ASP A 252 50.97 7.21 0.30
C ASP A 252 51.77 6.04 0.88
N PHE A 253 51.52 4.85 0.35
CA PHE A 253 52.26 3.65 0.69
C PHE A 253 53.42 3.48 -0.26
N VAL A 254 54.64 3.51 0.28
CA VAL A 254 55.85 3.28 -0.48
C VAL A 254 56.50 1.95 -0.03
N ALA A 255 56.48 0.96 -0.94
CA ALA A 255 57.11 -0.33 -0.71
C ALA A 255 58.46 -0.41 -1.48
N VAL A 256 59.51 -0.90 -0.83
CA VAL A 256 60.77 -1.19 -1.48
C VAL A 256 60.93 -2.70 -1.64
N GLY A 257 61.03 -3.18 -2.86
CA GLY A 257 61.15 -4.61 -3.20
C GLY A 257 60.18 -5.06 -4.34
N ASP A 258 60.18 -6.36 -4.64
CA ASP A 258 59.28 -6.94 -5.62
C ASP A 258 57.89 -7.17 -4.99
N VAL A 259 57.09 -6.08 -4.94
CA VAL A 259 55.75 -6.05 -4.36
C VAL A 259 54.76 -5.72 -5.49
N ASP A 260 53.81 -6.61 -5.73
CA ASP A 260 52.72 -6.39 -6.65
C ASP A 260 51.44 -6.03 -5.84
N ILE A 261 50.86 -4.86 -6.12
CA ILE A 261 49.68 -4.36 -5.45
C ILE A 261 48.52 -4.37 -6.46
N ARG A 262 47.54 -5.21 -6.22
CA ARG A 262 46.34 -5.28 -7.07
C ARG A 262 45.13 -4.85 -6.26
N VAL A 263 44.30 -4.02 -6.89
CA VAL A 263 43.01 -3.68 -6.34
C VAL A 263 42.05 -4.87 -6.60
N ILE A 264 41.45 -5.41 -5.55
CA ILE A 264 40.51 -6.51 -5.65
C ILE A 264 39.10 -5.96 -5.49
N GLY A 265 38.24 -6.29 -6.42
CA GLY A 265 36.81 -6.01 -6.34
C GLY A 265 36.36 -4.72 -7.00
N ALA A 266 37.26 -3.90 -7.54
CA ALA A 266 36.90 -2.72 -8.33
C ALA A 266 36.42 -3.06 -9.75
N ASP A 267 36.83 -4.21 -10.29
CA ASP A 267 36.56 -4.62 -11.68
C ASP A 267 35.29 -5.50 -11.82
N ALA A 268 34.62 -5.83 -10.71
CA ALA A 268 33.37 -6.61 -10.80
C ALA A 268 32.22 -5.69 -11.26
N PRO A 269 31.59 -5.95 -12.41
CA PRO A 269 30.46 -5.15 -12.86
C PRO A 269 29.37 -5.17 -11.79
N ILE A 270 28.88 -3.99 -11.42
CA ILE A 270 27.69 -3.88 -10.57
C ILE A 270 26.55 -4.42 -11.40
N LEU A 271 25.83 -5.41 -10.89
CA LEU A 271 24.63 -5.94 -11.54
C LEU A 271 23.64 -4.78 -11.78
N ASP A 272 23.24 -4.64 -13.03
CA ASP A 272 22.17 -3.71 -13.39
C ASP A 272 20.87 -4.16 -12.70
N SER A 273 20.43 -3.34 -11.76
CA SER A 273 19.22 -3.60 -10.98
C SER A 273 18.03 -2.74 -11.42
N GLU A 274 18.21 -1.89 -12.44
CA GLU A 274 17.15 -0.98 -12.91
C GLU A 274 15.94 -1.76 -13.43
N VAL A 275 16.16 -2.71 -14.31
CA VAL A 275 15.08 -3.50 -14.94
C VAL A 275 14.28 -4.30 -13.91
N PRO A 276 14.88 -5.12 -13.02
CA PRO A 276 14.09 -5.90 -12.05
C PRO A 276 13.39 -5.02 -11.01
N VAL A 277 14.01 -3.93 -10.56
CA VAL A 277 13.35 -2.97 -9.66
C VAL A 277 12.15 -2.33 -10.34
N ARG A 278 12.31 -1.87 -11.57
CA ARG A 278 11.23 -1.28 -12.37
C ARG A 278 10.07 -2.25 -12.54
N GLN A 279 10.32 -3.49 -12.91
CA GLN A 279 9.28 -4.51 -13.07
C GLN A 279 8.47 -4.75 -11.78
N ILE A 280 9.14 -4.75 -10.62
CA ILE A 280 8.45 -4.89 -9.32
C ILE A 280 7.61 -3.64 -9.02
N LEU A 281 8.12 -2.45 -9.26
CA LEU A 281 7.37 -1.21 -9.07
C LEU A 281 6.17 -1.11 -10.02
N GLU A 282 6.27 -1.61 -11.25
CA GLU A 282 5.15 -1.73 -12.19
C GLU A 282 4.04 -2.64 -11.64
N GLN A 283 4.38 -3.73 -10.94
CA GLN A 283 3.39 -4.57 -10.26
C GLN A 283 2.73 -3.86 -9.08
N VAL A 284 3.47 -3.03 -8.34
CA VAL A 284 2.89 -2.20 -7.26
C VAL A 284 1.90 -1.20 -7.85
N VAL A 285 2.27 -0.51 -8.93
CA VAL A 285 1.40 0.42 -9.67
C VAL A 285 0.15 -0.29 -10.17
N ALA A 286 0.30 -1.43 -10.84
CA ALA A 286 -0.82 -2.21 -11.36
C ALA A 286 -1.78 -2.68 -10.25
N LYS A 287 -1.22 -3.05 -9.07
CA LYS A 287 -2.02 -3.52 -7.93
C LYS A 287 -2.76 -2.39 -7.21
N THR A 288 -2.16 -1.22 -7.11
CA THR A 288 -2.74 -0.07 -6.40
C THR A 288 -3.63 0.81 -7.28
N GLY A 289 -3.50 0.69 -8.60
CA GLY A 289 -4.21 1.52 -9.57
C GLY A 289 -3.73 2.97 -9.62
N ILE A 290 -2.64 3.31 -8.89
CA ILE A 290 -2.14 4.69 -8.84
C ILE A 290 -1.14 4.91 -9.97
N PRO A 291 -1.31 5.95 -10.79
CA PRO A 291 -0.37 6.28 -11.85
C PRO A 291 1.07 6.47 -11.36
N PRO A 292 2.10 6.02 -12.12
CA PRO A 292 3.50 6.10 -11.71
C PRO A 292 3.96 7.50 -11.33
N PHE A 293 3.55 8.51 -12.09
CA PHE A 293 3.92 9.91 -11.84
C PHE A 293 3.46 10.42 -10.47
N MET A 294 2.31 9.92 -9.98
CA MET A 294 1.81 10.27 -8.66
C MET A 294 2.63 9.63 -7.53
N LEU A 295 3.33 8.55 -7.80
CA LEU A 295 4.25 7.90 -6.87
C LEU A 295 5.69 8.43 -6.99
N GLY A 296 5.92 9.46 -7.82
CA GLY A 296 7.25 10.02 -8.07
C GLY A 296 8.12 9.16 -8.97
N LEU A 297 7.51 8.22 -9.72
CA LEU A 297 8.22 7.36 -10.65
C LEU A 297 8.24 8.04 -12.04
N SER A 298 9.41 8.46 -12.49
CA SER A 298 9.61 9.17 -13.76
C SER A 298 9.69 8.21 -14.97
N TRP A 299 8.62 7.45 -15.21
CA TRP A 299 8.51 6.67 -16.41
C TRP A 299 7.97 7.56 -17.53
N SER A 300 8.49 7.38 -18.75
CA SER A 300 8.04 8.16 -19.89
C SER A 300 6.54 7.95 -20.13
N SER A 301 5.74 8.96 -19.80
CA SER A 301 4.32 9.03 -20.10
C SER A 301 4.07 10.24 -20.97
N THR A 302 3.19 10.10 -21.96
CA THR A 302 2.68 11.24 -22.75
C THR A 302 1.58 11.92 -21.94
N GLU A 303 1.35 13.22 -22.16
CA GLU A 303 0.28 13.99 -21.56
C GLU A 303 -1.09 13.28 -21.68
N ARG A 304 -1.38 12.75 -22.87
CA ARG A 304 -2.61 11.98 -23.13
C ARG A 304 -2.71 10.71 -22.27
N MET A 305 -1.61 9.99 -22.07
CA MET A 305 -1.59 8.82 -21.17
C MET A 305 -1.84 9.22 -19.72
N SER A 306 -1.27 10.33 -19.29
CA SER A 306 -1.46 10.82 -17.91
C SER A 306 -2.92 11.20 -17.66
N SER A 307 -3.58 11.87 -18.61
CA SER A 307 -5.01 12.20 -18.52
C SER A 307 -5.87 10.93 -18.45
N GLN A 308 -5.64 9.95 -19.32
CA GLN A 308 -6.39 8.68 -19.26
C GLN A 308 -6.16 7.91 -17.96
N GLN A 309 -4.97 7.95 -17.40
CA GLN A 309 -4.67 7.33 -16.10
C GLN A 309 -5.38 8.06 -14.95
N ALA A 310 -5.51 9.39 -15.02
CA ALA A 310 -6.27 10.16 -14.06
C ALA A 310 -7.78 9.81 -14.09
N ASP A 311 -8.36 9.62 -15.27
CA ASP A 311 -9.76 9.19 -15.42
C ASP A 311 -10.00 7.80 -14.84
N LEU A 312 -9.09 6.85 -15.08
CA LEU A 312 -9.16 5.52 -14.48
C LEU A 312 -9.08 5.58 -12.95
N LEU A 313 -8.17 6.39 -12.41
CA LEU A 313 -8.04 6.58 -10.97
C LEU A 313 -9.30 7.19 -10.36
N THR A 314 -9.93 8.15 -11.03
CA THR A 314 -11.21 8.73 -10.60
C THR A 314 -12.30 7.64 -10.48
N THR A 315 -12.31 6.69 -11.40
CA THR A 315 -13.23 5.54 -11.37
C THR A 315 -12.96 4.64 -10.16
N GLU A 316 -11.70 4.35 -9.85
CA GLU A 316 -11.31 3.57 -8.67
C GLU A 316 -11.69 4.26 -7.36
N ILE A 317 -11.46 5.57 -7.25
CA ILE A 317 -11.87 6.36 -6.09
C ILE A 317 -13.39 6.37 -5.93
N THR A 318 -14.13 6.47 -7.03
CA THR A 318 -15.59 6.39 -7.02
C THR A 318 -16.07 5.02 -6.52
N ALA A 319 -15.40 3.94 -6.87
CA ALA A 319 -15.67 2.61 -6.33
C ALA A 319 -15.42 2.52 -4.82
N ILE A 320 -14.34 3.11 -4.32
CA ILE A 320 -14.05 3.21 -2.88
C ILE A 320 -15.16 4.00 -2.17
N ARG A 321 -15.55 5.16 -2.69
CA ARG A 321 -16.63 5.99 -2.16
C ARG A 321 -17.96 5.22 -2.06
N ARG A 322 -18.28 4.45 -3.09
CA ARG A 322 -19.48 3.59 -3.09
C ARG A 322 -19.45 2.57 -1.96
N THR A 323 -18.28 2.03 -1.61
CA THR A 323 -18.09 1.11 -0.49
C THR A 323 -18.26 1.79 0.87
N LEU A 324 -17.85 3.07 0.98
CA LEU A 324 -17.96 3.85 2.22
C LEU A 324 -19.33 4.52 2.42
N THR A 325 -20.06 4.80 1.35
CA THR A 325 -21.35 5.51 1.42
C THR A 325 -22.34 4.90 2.41
N PRO A 326 -22.54 3.55 2.48
CA PRO A 326 -23.44 2.96 3.46
C PRO A 326 -23.04 3.20 4.91
N VAL A 327 -21.73 3.32 5.19
CA VAL A 327 -21.22 3.63 6.53
C VAL A 327 -21.60 5.06 6.91
N VAL A 328 -21.37 6.00 6.01
CA VAL A 328 -21.75 7.42 6.19
C VAL A 328 -23.26 7.56 6.35
N GLU A 329 -24.05 6.92 5.48
CA GLU A 329 -25.51 6.94 5.57
C GLU A 329 -26.03 6.40 6.89
N ARG A 330 -25.41 5.35 7.43
CA ARG A 330 -25.80 4.77 8.73
C ARG A 330 -25.58 5.75 9.88
N ILE A 331 -24.43 6.45 9.89
CA ILE A 331 -24.10 7.48 10.88
C ILE A 331 -25.10 8.64 10.77
N CYS A 332 -25.30 9.19 9.57
CA CYS A 332 -26.22 10.31 9.32
C CYS A 332 -27.65 9.94 9.69
N ARG A 333 -28.14 8.78 9.28
CA ARG A 333 -29.50 8.30 9.57
C ARG A 333 -29.74 8.14 11.06
N LEU A 334 -28.75 7.59 11.79
CA LEU A 334 -28.87 7.44 13.24
C LEU A 334 -28.92 8.80 13.92
N TRP A 335 -28.02 9.71 13.56
CA TRP A 335 -27.97 11.05 14.13
C TRP A 335 -29.28 11.84 13.88
N LEU A 336 -29.79 11.84 12.64
CA LEU A 336 -31.06 12.51 12.29
C LEU A 336 -32.22 11.99 13.12
N ARG A 337 -32.32 10.66 13.26
CA ARG A 337 -33.38 10.03 14.06
C ARG A 337 -33.29 10.41 15.55
N MET A 338 -32.08 10.47 16.12
CA MET A 338 -31.87 10.88 17.52
C MET A 338 -32.32 12.33 17.76
N HIS A 339 -32.21 13.19 16.76
CA HIS A 339 -32.61 14.59 16.79
C HIS A 339 -34.05 14.84 16.31
N GLY A 340 -34.80 13.77 16.02
CA GLY A 340 -36.22 13.88 15.63
C GLY A 340 -36.45 14.33 14.19
N TYR A 341 -35.42 14.37 13.35
CA TYR A 341 -35.56 14.65 11.93
C TYR A 341 -35.99 13.40 11.15
N THR A 342 -37.01 13.56 10.31
CA THR A 342 -37.56 12.49 9.45
C THR A 342 -37.41 12.78 7.96
N CYS A 343 -36.71 13.86 7.61
CA CYS A 343 -36.47 14.24 6.22
C CYS A 343 -35.56 13.24 5.48
N GLY A 344 -35.73 13.19 4.17
CA GLY A 344 -34.80 12.50 3.26
C GLY A 344 -33.44 13.20 3.23
N PHE A 345 -32.39 12.41 3.04
CA PHE A 345 -31.05 12.94 2.86
C PHE A 345 -30.27 12.15 1.82
N ALA A 346 -29.26 12.75 1.22
CA ALA A 346 -28.33 12.13 0.29
C ALA A 346 -26.90 12.47 0.67
N VAL A 347 -26.03 11.46 0.65
CA VAL A 347 -24.58 11.64 0.86
C VAL A 347 -23.98 12.20 -0.42
N GLN A 348 -23.19 13.25 -0.28
CA GLN A 348 -22.46 13.90 -1.37
C GLN A 348 -20.97 13.90 -1.08
N TRP A 349 -20.20 13.40 -2.04
CA TRP A 349 -18.75 13.43 -2.01
C TRP A 349 -18.25 14.65 -2.76
N GLU A 350 -17.15 15.23 -2.29
CA GLU A 350 -16.47 16.31 -3.00
C GLU A 350 -16.03 15.85 -4.40
N ASP A 351 -16.06 16.74 -5.36
CA ASP A 351 -15.61 16.43 -6.72
C ASP A 351 -14.13 16.07 -6.73
N ILE A 352 -13.78 15.03 -7.51
CA ILE A 352 -12.39 14.63 -7.70
C ILE A 352 -11.88 15.42 -8.90
N ASN A 353 -11.17 16.49 -8.62
CA ASN A 353 -10.50 17.26 -9.68
C ASN A 353 -9.01 16.87 -9.75
N LEU A 354 -8.66 16.02 -10.70
CA LEU A 354 -7.28 15.60 -11.02
C LEU A 354 -6.78 16.28 -12.30
N GLN A 355 -7.63 17.07 -12.95
CA GLN A 355 -7.33 17.79 -14.19
C GLN A 355 -6.96 19.25 -13.89
N ASP A 356 -6.28 19.88 -14.83
CA ASP A 356 -5.95 21.30 -14.76
C ASP A 356 -7.25 22.12 -14.89
N GLU A 357 -7.43 23.13 -14.04
CA GLU A 357 -8.60 24.04 -14.07
C GLU A 357 -8.84 24.64 -15.46
N VAL A 358 -7.80 24.81 -16.25
CA VAL A 358 -7.88 25.31 -17.63
C VAL A 358 -8.51 24.28 -18.57
N GLU A 359 -8.24 23.00 -18.38
CA GLU A 359 -8.87 21.93 -19.19
C GLU A 359 -10.34 21.74 -18.81
N ASP A 360 -10.68 21.84 -17.54
CA ASP A 360 -12.07 21.81 -17.07
C ASP A 360 -12.87 22.99 -17.63
N ALA A 361 -12.31 24.19 -17.61
CA ALA A 361 -12.94 25.37 -18.21
C ALA A 361 -13.16 25.22 -19.72
N ARG A 362 -12.19 24.62 -20.42
CA ARG A 362 -12.32 24.30 -21.86
C ARG A 362 -13.39 23.26 -22.12
N ALA A 363 -13.43 22.18 -21.33
CA ALA A 363 -14.43 21.14 -21.45
C ALA A 363 -15.85 21.71 -21.22
N ALA A 364 -16.03 22.54 -20.18
CA ALA A 364 -17.28 23.24 -19.91
C ALA A 364 -17.69 24.16 -21.10
N LEU A 365 -16.75 24.90 -21.67
CA LEU A 365 -17.00 25.73 -22.85
C LEU A 365 -17.45 24.90 -24.04
N TYR A 366 -16.81 23.77 -24.33
CA TYR A 366 -17.20 22.89 -25.43
C TYR A 366 -18.58 22.26 -25.21
N LEU A 367 -18.93 21.89 -23.98
CA LEU A 367 -20.26 21.36 -23.64
C LEU A 367 -21.36 22.42 -23.85
N GLU A 368 -21.14 23.66 -23.46
CA GLU A 368 -22.10 24.75 -23.71
C GLU A 368 -22.19 25.11 -25.19
N GLN A 369 -21.11 25.08 -25.93
CA GLN A 369 -21.13 25.24 -27.37
C GLN A 369 -21.93 24.10 -28.06
N ALA A 370 -21.71 22.85 -27.66
CA ALA A 370 -22.48 21.71 -28.17
C ALA A 370 -23.96 21.82 -27.84
N ARG A 371 -24.31 22.29 -26.65
CA ARG A 371 -25.68 22.54 -26.21
C ARG A 371 -26.35 23.63 -27.05
N LYS A 372 -25.62 24.75 -27.28
CA LYS A 372 -26.09 25.85 -28.15
C LYS A 372 -26.37 25.37 -29.58
N LEU A 373 -25.44 24.62 -30.18
CA LEU A 373 -25.60 24.04 -31.51
C LEU A 373 -26.81 23.09 -31.61
N ARG A 374 -27.06 22.27 -30.57
CA ARG A 374 -28.26 21.42 -30.53
C ARG A 374 -29.56 22.25 -30.55
N ILE A 375 -29.62 23.30 -29.72
CA ILE A 375 -30.79 24.20 -29.67
C ILE A 375 -31.00 24.90 -31.02
N GLU A 376 -29.94 25.37 -31.67
CA GLU A 376 -30.00 25.99 -32.99
C GLU A 376 -30.46 25.01 -34.07
N ASN A 377 -29.93 23.77 -34.04
CA ASN A 377 -30.37 22.72 -34.98
C ASN A 377 -31.86 22.33 -34.76
N ASP A 378 -32.27 22.15 -33.51
CA ASP A 378 -33.67 21.85 -33.17
C ASP A 378 -34.62 22.99 -33.63
N ALA A 379 -34.16 24.25 -33.47
CA ALA A 379 -34.95 25.39 -33.96
C ALA A 379 -35.03 25.45 -35.50
N ALA A 380 -33.89 25.16 -36.17
CA ALA A 380 -33.86 25.07 -37.65
C ALA A 380 -34.75 23.95 -38.19
N GLU A 381 -34.74 22.76 -37.55
CA GLU A 381 -35.60 21.64 -37.94
C GLU A 381 -37.07 21.96 -37.75
N ARG A 382 -37.46 22.63 -36.66
CA ARG A 382 -38.82 23.10 -36.42
C ARG A 382 -39.25 24.12 -37.48
N ALA A 383 -38.37 25.07 -37.84
CA ALA A 383 -38.64 26.05 -38.89
C ALA A 383 -38.79 25.40 -40.26
N ALA A 384 -37.96 24.42 -40.59
CA ALA A 384 -38.03 23.68 -41.86
C ALA A 384 -39.28 22.75 -41.93
N GLY A 385 -39.72 22.20 -40.78
CA GLY A 385 -40.92 21.38 -40.69
C GLY A 385 -42.26 22.19 -40.83
N TYR A 386 -42.28 23.45 -40.42
CA TYR A 386 -43.39 24.35 -40.63
C TYR A 386 -43.58 24.73 -42.10
N GLY A 387 -42.48 24.91 -42.84
CA GLY A 387 -42.49 25.21 -44.26
C GLY A 387 -42.98 24.06 -45.19
N ARG A 388 -43.03 22.82 -44.70
CA ARG A 388 -43.54 21.65 -45.46
C ARG A 388 -45.03 21.38 -45.23
N ARG A 389 -45.69 22.04 -44.28
CA ARG A 389 -47.13 21.89 -44.04
C ARG A 389 -47.99 22.95 -44.72
N GLU A 390 -47.38 23.99 -45.31
CA GLU A 390 -48.06 25.06 -46.04
C GLU A 390 -47.85 25.00 -47.58
N ALA A 391 -47.14 24.00 -48.07
CA ALA A 391 -46.97 23.71 -49.49
C ALA A 391 -47.66 22.40 -49.87
#